data_994d818d839f98418be6280adf501cd6
#
_entry.id   994d818d839f98418be6280adf501cd6
#
_cell.length_a   1.000
_cell.length_b   1.000
_cell.length_c   1.000
_cell.angle_alpha   90.00
_cell.angle_beta   90.00
_cell.angle_gamma   90.00
#
_symmetry.space_group_name_H-M   'P 1'
#
loop_
_entity.id
_entity.type
_entity.pdbx_description
1 polymer ?
#
loop_
_entity_poly.entity_id
_entity_poly.type
_entity_poly.pdbx_seq_one_letter_code
_entity_poly.pdbx_strand_id
1 'polypeptide(L)'
;MSNEDKRIYLVRSTNEENNAFVGVRIRNDSIEFHYPESYDLAGIEGVSTIKDIKAFRRDMIDILHTISLAKTRSSSMKRTENGVSSTKNFTLMSYLWIIRDYMSNGIYRNTEKIYRNNAKGKVNWKRTLATQPIISNGNIIYNNLVVEVNNDCDTIITEAHRLCVYDSICNIGWLFGINEKAFYVQTPTASLLKKYINTIKIELKKTFDDAKKIRLNHMLKVLSGVDDSKQVSEIVYGVDKYHYIYERMVDAIFGNVIDITRYNPNASWFIMQGSASYKEKEASSLRPDTIRIDPYPKTYLFDSTTKTAYVLDAKFYRYGTTGNQDDLPETTSIQKQITYATHIKTNIAQQEENIQSIHNAFVLPYNKNNNMFGFSNNLEYIVFSKANWVGQQSDGVVHAFLMDTKHLISSWSQGNCKDDIDKLISDIEEYVKNHDSWKSI
;
A
#
# COMPACT_ATOMS: atom_id res chain seq x y z
N MET A 1 -10.86 -18.12 25.39
CA MET A 1 -11.93 -17.99 24.39
C MET A 1 -11.32 -18.32 23.04
N SER A 2 -11.99 -19.13 22.23
CA SER A 2 -11.52 -19.40 20.87
C SER A 2 -11.81 -18.19 19.99
N ASN A 3 -10.99 -17.96 18.94
CA ASN A 3 -11.25 -16.85 18.00
C ASN A 3 -12.64 -16.92 17.33
N GLU A 4 -13.30 -18.08 17.34
CA GLU A 4 -14.65 -18.28 16.80
C GLU A 4 -15.74 -17.50 17.59
N ASP A 5 -15.46 -17.12 18.84
CA ASP A 5 -16.42 -16.43 19.70
C ASP A 5 -16.19 -14.90 19.71
N LYS A 6 -15.13 -14.39 19.04
CA LYS A 6 -14.90 -12.95 18.96
C LYS A 6 -15.95 -12.30 18.04
N ARG A 7 -16.54 -11.24 18.53
CA ARG A 7 -17.44 -10.40 17.73
C ARG A 7 -16.63 -9.45 16.86
N ILE A 8 -17.04 -9.31 15.61
CA ILE A 8 -16.41 -8.39 14.67
C ILE A 8 -17.37 -7.26 14.40
N TYR A 9 -16.92 -6.06 14.67
CA TYR A 9 -17.65 -4.83 14.42
C TYR A 9 -17.06 -4.15 13.19
N LEU A 10 -17.91 -3.88 12.21
CA LEU A 10 -17.57 -3.07 11.05
C LEU A 10 -18.03 -1.64 11.35
N VAL A 11 -17.07 -0.72 11.36
CA VAL A 11 -17.31 0.68 11.74
C VAL A 11 -16.94 1.55 10.55
N ARG A 12 -17.92 2.32 10.05
CA ARG A 12 -17.64 3.33 9.03
C ARG A 12 -16.99 4.53 9.70
N SER A 13 -15.79 4.88 9.25
CA SER A 13 -15.10 6.09 9.71
C SER A 13 -15.74 7.31 9.09
N THR A 14 -15.95 8.35 9.91
CA THR A 14 -16.32 9.67 9.42
C THR A 14 -15.10 10.59 9.54
N ASN A 15 -15.06 11.67 8.74
CA ASN A 15 -13.96 12.65 8.83
C ASN A 15 -14.05 13.54 10.10
N GLU A 16 -14.97 13.25 11.00
CA GLU A 16 -15.11 13.94 12.28
C GLU A 16 -13.99 13.51 13.24
N GLU A 17 -13.45 14.43 14.03
CA GLU A 17 -12.26 14.22 14.87
C GLU A 17 -12.30 12.97 15.75
N ASN A 18 -13.50 12.57 16.21
CA ASN A 18 -13.68 11.42 17.09
C ASN A 18 -13.84 10.08 16.37
N ASN A 19 -14.01 10.05 15.05
CA ASN A 19 -14.29 8.83 14.30
C ASN A 19 -13.51 8.72 12.97
N ALA A 20 -12.39 9.39 12.87
CA ALA A 20 -11.54 9.43 11.66
C ALA A 20 -10.60 8.22 11.51
N PHE A 21 -10.57 7.31 12.48
CA PHE A 21 -9.67 6.15 12.45
C PHE A 21 -10.09 5.16 11.35
N VAL A 22 -9.12 4.74 10.54
CA VAL A 22 -9.26 3.65 9.55
C VAL A 22 -8.22 2.59 9.85
N GLY A 23 -8.65 1.35 10.03
CA GLY A 23 -7.77 0.25 10.41
C GLY A 23 -8.45 -0.81 11.25
N VAL A 24 -7.68 -1.53 12.05
CA VAL A 24 -8.17 -2.59 12.92
C VAL A 24 -7.76 -2.36 14.37
N ARG A 25 -8.67 -2.61 15.29
CA ARG A 25 -8.45 -2.70 16.72
C ARG A 25 -8.85 -4.09 17.19
N ILE A 26 -7.92 -4.82 17.78
CA ILE A 26 -8.14 -6.19 18.28
C ILE A 26 -8.05 -6.15 19.79
N ARG A 27 -9.13 -6.54 20.45
CA ARG A 27 -9.23 -6.73 21.89
C ARG A 27 -9.40 -8.22 22.22
N ASN A 28 -9.39 -8.57 23.49
CA ASN A 28 -9.51 -9.96 23.91
C ASN A 28 -10.81 -10.63 23.42
N ASP A 29 -11.91 -9.90 23.38
CA ASP A 29 -13.27 -10.36 23.11
C ASP A 29 -13.88 -9.82 21.82
N SER A 30 -13.25 -8.82 21.20
CA SER A 30 -13.80 -8.13 20.03
C SER A 30 -12.74 -7.67 19.05
N ILE A 31 -13.15 -7.54 17.81
CA ILE A 31 -12.38 -6.97 16.70
C ILE A 31 -13.20 -5.85 16.10
N GLU A 32 -12.65 -4.65 16.05
CA GLU A 32 -13.25 -3.51 15.36
C GLU A 32 -12.47 -3.26 14.06
N PHE A 33 -13.15 -3.32 12.93
CA PHE A 33 -12.58 -2.95 11.64
C PHE A 33 -13.21 -1.65 11.16
N HIS A 34 -12.41 -0.60 11.13
CA HIS A 34 -12.80 0.73 10.67
C HIS A 34 -12.41 0.92 9.21
N TYR A 35 -13.37 1.33 8.37
CA TYR A 35 -13.17 1.55 6.93
C TYR A 35 -13.59 2.95 6.51
N PRO A 36 -13.03 3.51 5.39
CA PRO A 36 -13.34 4.86 4.95
C PRO A 36 -14.83 5.05 4.62
N GLU A 37 -15.39 6.23 4.90
CA GLU A 37 -16.80 6.55 4.68
C GLU A 37 -17.26 6.31 3.23
N SER A 38 -16.41 6.65 2.27
CA SER A 38 -16.66 6.47 0.84
C SER A 38 -16.43 5.03 0.33
N TYR A 39 -16.07 4.09 1.21
CA TYR A 39 -15.84 2.70 0.83
C TYR A 39 -17.09 1.86 1.04
N ASP A 40 -17.47 1.07 0.03
CA ASP A 40 -18.60 0.15 0.14
C ASP A 40 -18.15 -1.24 0.57
N LEU A 41 -18.51 -1.63 1.79
CA LEU A 41 -18.39 -2.99 2.31
C LEU A 41 -19.70 -3.74 2.12
N ALA A 42 -20.23 -3.82 0.89
CA ALA A 42 -21.33 -4.70 0.49
C ALA A 42 -22.54 -4.71 1.45
N GLY A 43 -22.96 -3.55 1.96
CA GLY A 43 -24.24 -3.37 2.65
C GLY A 43 -24.33 -3.97 4.07
N ILE A 44 -23.23 -4.35 4.71
CA ILE A 44 -23.21 -4.86 6.07
C ILE A 44 -22.66 -3.79 7.01
N GLU A 45 -23.54 -3.05 7.64
CA GLU A 45 -23.21 -2.22 8.80
C GLU A 45 -23.52 -2.99 10.08
N GLY A 46 -22.59 -3.01 11.04
CA GLY A 46 -22.83 -3.57 12.36
C GLY A 46 -21.99 -4.79 12.72
N VAL A 47 -22.55 -5.66 13.55
CA VAL A 47 -21.87 -6.85 14.08
C VAL A 47 -21.92 -7.97 13.06
N SER A 48 -20.74 -8.46 12.66
CA SER A 48 -20.58 -9.63 11.80
C SER A 48 -19.92 -10.77 12.55
N THR A 49 -20.23 -12.00 12.16
CA THR A 49 -19.48 -13.17 12.63
C THR A 49 -18.29 -13.43 11.73
N ILE A 50 -17.30 -14.20 12.22
CA ILE A 50 -16.12 -14.58 11.39
C ILE A 50 -16.55 -15.29 10.09
N LYS A 51 -17.70 -15.95 10.07
CA LYS A 51 -18.22 -16.64 8.88
C LYS A 51 -18.66 -15.65 7.80
N ASP A 52 -19.24 -14.52 8.21
CA ASP A 52 -19.79 -13.52 7.30
C ASP A 52 -18.71 -12.65 6.65
N ILE A 53 -17.52 -12.57 7.25
CA ILE A 53 -16.39 -11.78 6.73
C ILE A 53 -15.85 -12.33 5.40
N LYS A 54 -16.12 -13.59 5.06
CA LYS A 54 -15.56 -14.22 3.85
C LYS A 54 -15.81 -13.40 2.58
N ALA A 55 -16.95 -12.72 2.49
CA ALA A 55 -17.35 -11.92 1.32
C ALA A 55 -16.46 -10.67 1.12
N PHE A 56 -16.05 -10.02 2.20
CA PHE A 56 -15.28 -8.77 2.16
C PHE A 56 -13.86 -8.85 2.75
N ARG A 57 -13.37 -10.07 2.98
CA ARG A 57 -12.02 -10.31 3.48
C ARG A 57 -10.94 -9.65 2.63
N ARG A 58 -11.09 -9.72 1.31
CA ARG A 58 -10.15 -9.10 0.38
C ARG A 58 -10.14 -7.58 0.54
N ASP A 59 -11.31 -6.97 0.64
CA ASP A 59 -11.46 -5.54 0.84
C ASP A 59 -10.75 -5.06 2.12
N MET A 60 -10.91 -5.81 3.22
CA MET A 60 -10.22 -5.51 4.48
C MET A 60 -8.70 -5.59 4.33
N ILE A 61 -8.20 -6.63 3.65
CA ILE A 61 -6.76 -6.79 3.40
C ILE A 61 -6.23 -5.66 2.52
N ASP A 62 -6.96 -5.27 1.49
CA ASP A 62 -6.55 -4.20 0.59
C ASP A 62 -6.50 -2.85 1.31
N ILE A 63 -7.48 -2.52 2.16
CA ILE A 63 -7.43 -1.31 3.00
C ILE A 63 -6.20 -1.31 3.91
N LEU A 64 -5.95 -2.41 4.63
CA LEU A 64 -4.80 -2.51 5.53
C LEU A 64 -3.47 -2.47 4.77
N HIS A 65 -3.44 -2.99 3.55
CA HIS A 65 -2.25 -2.95 2.69
C HIS A 65 -1.94 -1.53 2.23
N THR A 66 -2.94 -0.73 1.85
CA THR A 66 -2.72 0.69 1.47
C THR A 66 -2.10 1.49 2.62
N ILE A 67 -2.55 1.27 3.86
CA ILE A 67 -1.95 1.89 5.06
C ILE A 67 -0.47 1.52 5.19
N SER A 68 -0.13 0.26 4.93
CA SER A 68 1.26 -0.20 4.98
C SER A 68 2.13 0.38 3.86
N LEU A 69 1.61 0.43 2.63
CA LEU A 69 2.33 1.02 1.48
C LEU A 69 2.63 2.50 1.72
N ALA A 70 1.67 3.24 2.28
CA ALA A 70 1.87 4.64 2.64
C ALA A 70 2.96 4.82 3.70
N LYS A 71 3.07 3.90 4.66
CA LYS A 71 4.10 3.94 5.71
C LYS A 71 5.51 3.69 5.18
N THR A 72 5.68 2.78 4.23
CA THR A 72 7.01 2.43 3.68
C THR A 72 7.61 3.53 2.81
N ARG A 73 6.79 4.27 2.06
CA ARG A 73 7.24 5.38 1.22
C ARG A 73 7.57 6.67 1.99
N SER A 74 7.17 6.75 3.26
CA SER A 74 7.39 7.92 4.13
C SER A 74 8.83 8.09 4.63
N SER A 75 9.73 7.13 4.41
CA SER A 75 11.11 7.18 4.90
C SER A 75 11.99 8.19 4.17
N SER A 76 11.60 8.67 3.00
CA SER A 76 12.34 9.64 2.19
C SER A 76 11.85 11.09 2.32
N MET A 77 10.69 11.32 2.88
CA MET A 77 10.17 12.66 3.18
C MET A 77 10.21 12.93 4.68
N LYS A 78 10.65 14.13 5.07
CA LYS A 78 10.68 14.60 6.47
C LYS A 78 9.43 14.16 7.21
N ARG A 79 9.61 13.54 8.39
CA ARG A 79 8.58 13.14 9.36
C ARG A 79 7.52 14.22 9.58
N THR A 80 6.56 14.32 8.70
CA THR A 80 5.25 14.83 9.04
C THR A 80 4.53 13.68 9.74
N GLU A 81 4.02 13.96 10.93
CA GLU A 81 3.31 13.02 11.78
C GLU A 81 2.12 12.42 11.01
N ASN A 82 2.32 11.28 10.40
CA ASN A 82 1.35 10.64 9.52
C ASN A 82 0.22 9.94 10.28
N GLY A 83 -0.05 10.31 11.55
CA GLY A 83 -1.18 9.80 12.32
C GLY A 83 -1.30 8.26 12.38
N VAL A 84 -0.26 7.51 11.98
CA VAL A 84 -0.31 6.05 12.01
C VAL A 84 -0.23 5.58 13.44
N SER A 85 -1.34 5.11 13.96
CA SER A 85 -1.43 4.46 15.26
C SER A 85 -1.09 2.99 15.12
N SER A 86 -0.13 2.52 15.87
CA SER A 86 0.13 1.08 16.03
C SER A 86 0.70 0.82 17.42
N THR A 87 0.31 -0.28 18.03
CA THR A 87 1.00 -0.78 19.23
C THR A 87 2.47 -1.03 18.91
N LYS A 88 3.35 -0.77 19.88
CA LYS A 88 4.78 -1.03 19.73
C LYS A 88 4.98 -2.44 19.17
N ASN A 89 5.83 -2.53 18.14
CA ASN A 89 6.27 -3.79 17.52
C ASN A 89 5.20 -4.62 16.77
N PHE A 90 3.93 -4.19 16.71
CA PHE A 90 2.95 -4.89 15.87
C PHE A 90 3.14 -4.53 14.40
N THR A 91 3.67 -5.46 13.63
CA THR A 91 3.90 -5.32 12.19
C THR A 91 2.93 -6.20 11.41
N LEU A 92 1.71 -5.70 11.19
CA LEU A 92 0.64 -6.41 10.48
C LEU A 92 1.12 -7.07 9.18
N MET A 93 1.96 -6.38 8.40
CA MET A 93 2.47 -6.93 7.13
C MET A 93 3.35 -8.17 7.31
N SER A 94 4.07 -8.26 8.43
CA SER A 94 4.84 -9.47 8.71
C SER A 94 3.95 -10.64 9.08
N TYR A 95 2.88 -10.38 9.84
CA TYR A 95 1.86 -11.39 10.15
C TYR A 95 1.15 -11.87 8.87
N LEU A 96 0.71 -10.95 8.01
CA LEU A 96 0.09 -11.27 6.72
C LEU A 96 1.03 -12.10 5.82
N TRP A 97 2.30 -11.71 5.75
CA TRP A 97 3.30 -12.41 4.95
C TRP A 97 3.55 -13.83 5.48
N ILE A 98 3.73 -14.00 6.78
CA ILE A 98 3.97 -15.31 7.43
C ILE A 98 2.80 -16.27 7.18
N ILE A 99 1.55 -15.79 7.31
CA ILE A 99 0.38 -16.63 7.03
C ILE A 99 0.32 -17.03 5.56
N ARG A 100 0.55 -16.10 4.63
CA ARG A 100 0.57 -16.41 3.18
C ARG A 100 1.67 -17.39 2.83
N ASP A 101 2.88 -17.19 3.37
CA ASP A 101 4.01 -18.10 3.15
C ASP A 101 3.70 -19.50 3.70
N TYR A 102 3.12 -19.59 4.89
CA TYR A 102 2.68 -20.86 5.47
C TYR A 102 1.60 -21.55 4.63
N MET A 103 0.60 -20.83 4.14
CA MET A 103 -0.45 -21.39 3.28
C MET A 103 0.09 -21.91 1.95
N SER A 104 1.14 -21.30 1.42
CA SER A 104 1.74 -21.67 0.13
C SER A 104 2.82 -22.75 0.25
N ASN A 105 3.64 -22.69 1.28
CA ASN A 105 4.88 -23.47 1.40
C ASN A 105 4.91 -24.41 2.63
N GLY A 106 3.94 -24.29 3.55
CA GLY A 106 3.94 -25.01 4.81
C GLY A 106 4.97 -24.48 5.80
N ILE A 107 5.29 -25.31 6.82
CA ILE A 107 6.32 -24.96 7.80
C ILE A 107 7.70 -25.08 7.17
N TYR A 108 8.51 -24.03 7.35
CA TYR A 108 9.89 -24.00 6.87
C TYR A 108 10.71 -25.10 7.54
N ARG A 109 11.40 -25.90 6.73
CA ARG A 109 12.38 -26.90 7.14
C ARG A 109 13.70 -26.63 6.46
N ASN A 110 14.78 -26.98 7.12
CA ASN A 110 16.08 -26.91 6.50
C ASN A 110 16.32 -28.17 5.68
N THR A 111 16.74 -28.00 4.43
CA THR A 111 17.06 -29.12 3.56
C THR A 111 18.55 -29.37 3.60
N GLU A 112 18.96 -30.53 4.11
CA GLU A 112 20.35 -30.98 4.14
C GLU A 112 20.59 -32.04 3.08
N LYS A 113 21.76 -31.95 2.44
CA LYS A 113 22.20 -32.96 1.50
C LYS A 113 22.84 -34.13 2.30
N ILE A 114 22.15 -35.25 2.31
CA ILE A 114 22.68 -36.47 2.88
C ILE A 114 23.08 -37.47 1.78
N TYR A 115 24.04 -38.32 2.08
CA TYR A 115 24.51 -39.30 1.13
C TYR A 115 24.08 -40.69 1.61
N ARG A 116 23.39 -41.42 0.73
CA ARG A 116 22.92 -42.80 1.00
C ARG A 116 23.38 -43.72 -0.10
N ASN A 117 23.65 -44.97 0.25
CA ASN A 117 24.01 -45.99 -0.71
C ASN A 117 22.74 -46.55 -1.38
N ASN A 118 22.77 -46.70 -2.71
CA ASN A 118 21.72 -47.32 -3.52
C ASN A 118 20.31 -46.74 -3.31
N ALA A 119 20.18 -45.45 -2.97
CA ALA A 119 18.91 -44.76 -2.82
C ALA A 119 18.46 -44.17 -4.17
N LYS A 120 17.21 -43.67 -4.24
CA LYS A 120 16.76 -42.84 -5.36
C LYS A 120 17.33 -41.43 -5.22
N GLY A 121 17.93 -40.92 -6.29
CA GLY A 121 18.49 -39.55 -6.33
C GLY A 121 19.62 -39.41 -7.34
N LYS A 122 20.35 -38.31 -7.25
CA LYS A 122 21.49 -38.03 -8.12
C LYS A 122 22.75 -38.73 -7.62
N VAL A 123 23.36 -39.58 -8.46
CA VAL A 123 24.60 -40.26 -8.12
C VAL A 123 25.73 -39.27 -7.95
N ASN A 124 26.39 -39.29 -6.80
CA ASN A 124 27.62 -38.55 -6.57
C ASN A 124 28.84 -39.41 -6.97
N TRP A 125 29.28 -39.27 -8.21
CA TRP A 125 30.35 -40.05 -8.77
C TRP A 125 31.67 -39.89 -8.00
N LYS A 126 31.98 -38.69 -7.48
CA LYS A 126 33.19 -38.47 -6.69
C LYS A 126 33.24 -39.38 -5.43
N ARG A 127 32.09 -39.54 -4.75
CA ARG A 127 32.00 -40.41 -3.58
C ARG A 127 31.83 -41.86 -3.96
N THR A 128 31.12 -42.16 -5.04
CA THR A 128 30.98 -43.55 -5.56
C THR A 128 32.31 -44.13 -5.95
N LEU A 129 33.15 -43.36 -6.68
CA LEU A 129 34.51 -43.79 -7.08
C LEU A 129 35.48 -43.97 -5.91
N ALA A 130 35.21 -43.34 -4.77
CA ALA A 130 35.96 -43.54 -3.54
C ALA A 130 35.58 -44.80 -2.78
N THR A 131 34.50 -45.51 -3.18
CA THR A 131 34.13 -46.80 -2.61
C THR A 131 34.90 -47.93 -3.29
N GLN A 132 35.04 -49.06 -2.61
CA GLN A 132 35.79 -50.19 -3.14
C GLN A 132 35.05 -50.85 -4.31
N PRO A 133 35.64 -50.86 -5.51
CA PRO A 133 35.00 -51.47 -6.69
C PRO A 133 35.20 -53.00 -6.65
N ILE A 134 34.33 -53.67 -7.36
CA ILE A 134 34.50 -55.10 -7.71
C ILE A 134 35.11 -55.18 -9.09
N ILE A 135 36.20 -55.94 -9.22
CA ILE A 135 36.85 -56.18 -10.51
C ILE A 135 36.40 -57.58 -10.96
N SER A 136 35.71 -57.63 -12.11
CA SER A 136 35.25 -58.89 -12.70
C SER A 136 35.43 -58.86 -14.22
N ASN A 137 36.14 -59.82 -14.74
CA ASN A 137 36.41 -59.99 -16.18
C ASN A 137 36.95 -58.71 -16.85
N GLY A 138 37.84 -57.97 -16.18
CA GLY A 138 38.42 -56.72 -16.70
C GLY A 138 37.50 -55.46 -16.58
N ASN A 139 36.32 -55.63 -16.06
CA ASN A 139 35.36 -54.54 -15.84
C ASN A 139 35.36 -54.10 -14.37
N ILE A 140 35.27 -52.80 -14.14
CA ILE A 140 35.14 -52.17 -12.83
C ILE A 140 33.69 -51.92 -12.52
N ILE A 141 33.15 -52.58 -11.49
CA ILE A 141 31.73 -52.55 -11.11
C ILE A 141 31.63 -51.92 -9.72
N TYR A 142 30.81 -50.90 -9.55
CA TYR A 142 30.47 -50.26 -8.28
C TYR A 142 29.10 -50.76 -7.82
N ASN A 143 29.06 -51.64 -6.83
CA ASN A 143 27.81 -52.14 -6.27
C ASN A 143 27.11 -51.15 -5.38
N ASN A 144 27.86 -50.22 -4.79
CA ASN A 144 27.34 -49.23 -3.87
C ASN A 144 27.41 -47.85 -4.54
N LEU A 145 26.34 -47.44 -5.21
CA LEU A 145 26.21 -46.11 -5.76
C LEU A 145 25.89 -45.15 -4.63
N VAL A 146 26.78 -44.19 -4.36
CA VAL A 146 26.50 -43.11 -3.39
C VAL A 146 25.63 -42.06 -4.03
N VAL A 147 24.43 -41.92 -3.50
CA VAL A 147 23.40 -41.01 -4.03
C VAL A 147 23.23 -39.80 -3.09
N GLU A 148 23.17 -38.61 -3.65
CA GLU A 148 22.82 -37.40 -2.95
C GLU A 148 21.30 -37.32 -2.83
N VAL A 149 20.81 -37.25 -1.59
CA VAL A 149 19.39 -37.18 -1.24
C VAL A 149 19.18 -35.93 -0.40
N ASN A 150 18.17 -35.14 -0.75
CA ASN A 150 17.73 -34.03 0.08
C ASN A 150 16.93 -34.59 1.27
N ASN A 151 17.31 -34.21 2.48
CA ASN A 151 16.63 -34.60 3.71
C ASN A 151 16.16 -33.32 4.43
N ASP A 152 14.87 -33.19 4.60
CA ASP A 152 14.29 -32.08 5.34
C ASP A 152 14.37 -32.37 6.84
N CYS A 153 15.03 -31.50 7.57
CA CYS A 153 15.21 -31.62 8.99
C CYS A 153 14.64 -30.42 9.74
N ASP A 154 14.05 -30.72 10.89
CA ASP A 154 13.57 -29.72 11.81
C ASP A 154 14.78 -29.09 12.56
N THR A 155 14.85 -27.77 12.56
CA THR A 155 15.91 -27.00 13.21
C THR A 155 15.30 -25.99 14.18
N ILE A 156 16.15 -25.30 14.93
CA ILE A 156 15.73 -24.17 15.78
C ILE A 156 14.97 -23.11 14.96
N ILE A 157 15.33 -22.90 13.68
CA ILE A 157 14.63 -21.97 12.79
C ILE A 157 13.23 -22.52 12.44
N THR A 158 13.09 -23.84 12.29
CA THR A 158 11.78 -24.49 12.08
C THR A 158 10.86 -24.25 13.26
N GLU A 159 11.36 -24.42 14.49
CA GLU A 159 10.58 -24.17 15.72
C GLU A 159 10.20 -22.69 15.84
N ALA A 160 11.14 -21.79 15.56
CA ALA A 160 10.87 -20.35 15.52
C ALA A 160 9.82 -19.99 14.47
N HIS A 161 9.84 -20.63 13.29
CA HIS A 161 8.83 -20.43 12.26
C HIS A 161 7.44 -20.94 12.71
N ARG A 162 7.36 -22.10 13.34
CA ARG A 162 6.12 -22.61 13.94
C ARG A 162 5.52 -21.62 14.94
N LEU A 163 6.37 -21.03 15.80
CA LEU A 163 5.91 -19.99 16.73
C LEU A 163 5.40 -18.75 16.00
N CYS A 164 6.13 -18.26 14.98
CA CYS A 164 5.69 -17.12 14.19
C CYS A 164 4.35 -17.36 13.50
N VAL A 165 4.16 -18.56 12.91
CA VAL A 165 2.90 -18.94 12.27
C VAL A 165 1.77 -19.00 13.30
N TYR A 166 2.01 -19.66 14.45
CA TYR A 166 1.02 -19.74 15.52
C TYR A 166 0.60 -18.34 16.01
N ASP A 167 1.56 -17.49 16.36
CA ASP A 167 1.27 -16.14 16.84
C ASP A 167 0.55 -15.30 15.77
N SER A 168 0.94 -15.43 14.50
CA SER A 168 0.25 -14.76 13.38
C SER A 168 -1.20 -15.23 13.24
N ILE A 169 -1.47 -16.52 13.36
CA ILE A 169 -2.84 -17.08 13.30
C ILE A 169 -3.67 -16.60 14.50
N CYS A 170 -3.11 -16.60 15.70
CA CYS A 170 -3.80 -16.11 16.89
C CYS A 170 -4.23 -14.64 16.78
N ASN A 171 -3.39 -13.80 16.17
CA ASN A 171 -3.66 -12.38 16.04
C ASN A 171 -4.56 -12.04 14.84
N ILE A 172 -4.29 -12.59 13.66
CA ILE A 172 -4.96 -12.21 12.42
C ILE A 172 -5.52 -13.38 11.59
N GLY A 173 -5.44 -14.63 12.09
CA GLY A 173 -5.95 -15.82 11.39
C GLY A 173 -7.43 -15.73 11.04
N TRP A 174 -8.22 -15.02 11.85
CA TRP A 174 -9.62 -14.73 11.58
C TRP A 174 -9.84 -14.08 10.21
N LEU A 175 -8.90 -13.22 9.78
CA LEU A 175 -8.95 -12.54 8.48
C LEU A 175 -8.81 -13.53 7.31
N PHE A 176 -8.21 -14.70 7.53
CA PHE A 176 -8.05 -15.77 6.53
C PHE A 176 -9.03 -16.94 6.75
N GLY A 177 -9.81 -16.89 7.81
CA GLY A 177 -10.69 -18.00 8.22
C GLY A 177 -9.94 -19.22 8.72
N ILE A 178 -8.74 -19.02 9.25
CA ILE A 178 -7.92 -20.07 9.84
C ILE A 178 -8.25 -20.17 11.33
N ASN A 179 -8.60 -21.40 11.78
CA ASN A 179 -8.85 -21.66 13.19
C ASN A 179 -7.54 -21.93 13.94
N GLU A 180 -7.27 -21.18 15.00
CA GLU A 180 -6.10 -21.37 15.86
C GLU A 180 -6.05 -22.73 16.55
N LYS A 181 -7.19 -23.38 16.79
CA LYS A 181 -7.24 -24.73 17.41
C LYS A 181 -6.56 -25.80 16.56
N ALA A 182 -6.45 -25.60 15.25
CA ALA A 182 -5.80 -26.54 14.36
C ALA A 182 -4.26 -26.48 14.45
N PHE A 183 -3.70 -25.50 15.16
CA PHE A 183 -2.27 -25.27 15.22
C PHE A 183 -1.88 -24.68 16.58
N TYR A 184 -1.31 -25.52 17.46
CA TYR A 184 -0.89 -25.11 18.80
C TYR A 184 0.63 -25.17 18.97
N VAL A 185 1.20 -24.15 19.57
CA VAL A 185 2.61 -24.09 19.98
C VAL A 185 2.70 -23.60 21.42
N GLN A 186 3.49 -24.28 22.22
CA GLN A 186 3.72 -23.87 23.61
C GLN A 186 4.43 -22.49 23.65
N THR A 187 3.96 -21.62 24.54
CA THR A 187 4.58 -20.29 24.74
C THR A 187 6.04 -20.44 25.15
N PRO A 188 7.00 -19.87 24.42
CA PRO A 188 8.40 -19.99 24.73
C PRO A 188 8.78 -19.22 25.99
N THR A 189 9.83 -19.66 26.67
CA THR A 189 10.48 -18.86 27.70
C THR A 189 11.24 -17.68 27.08
N ALA A 190 11.48 -16.61 27.84
CA ALA A 190 12.25 -15.46 27.35
C ALA A 190 13.66 -15.85 26.86
N SER A 191 14.29 -16.84 27.52
CA SER A 191 15.60 -17.38 27.09
C SER A 191 15.51 -18.07 25.72
N LEU A 192 14.47 -18.89 25.50
CA LEU A 192 14.26 -19.58 24.23
C LEU A 192 13.95 -18.61 23.10
N LEU A 193 13.14 -17.57 23.37
CA LEU A 193 12.84 -16.51 22.42
C LEU A 193 14.11 -15.75 21.97
N LYS A 194 14.99 -15.38 22.92
CA LYS A 194 16.30 -14.78 22.60
C LYS A 194 17.16 -15.71 21.76
N LYS A 195 17.13 -17.02 22.05
CA LYS A 195 17.85 -18.03 21.25
C LYS A 195 17.32 -18.06 19.81
N TYR A 196 16.00 -18.05 19.60
CA TYR A 196 15.40 -17.98 18.26
C TYR A 196 15.87 -16.76 17.49
N ILE A 197 15.75 -15.57 18.09
CA ILE A 197 16.14 -14.28 17.48
C ILE A 197 17.63 -14.30 17.10
N ASN A 198 18.52 -14.75 17.99
CA ASN A 198 19.95 -14.80 17.71
C ASN A 198 20.28 -15.79 16.59
N THR A 199 19.67 -16.98 16.59
CA THR A 199 19.89 -17.99 15.54
C THR A 199 19.47 -17.44 14.17
N ILE A 200 18.32 -16.76 14.09
CA ILE A 200 17.84 -16.15 12.83
C ILE A 200 18.78 -15.05 12.38
N LYS A 201 19.27 -14.18 13.28
CA LYS A 201 20.25 -13.12 12.94
C LYS A 201 21.57 -13.68 12.39
N ILE A 202 22.04 -14.81 12.93
CA ILE A 202 23.24 -15.51 12.44
C ILE A 202 22.98 -16.07 11.04
N GLU A 203 21.83 -16.69 10.83
CA GLU A 203 21.46 -17.30 9.56
C GLU A 203 21.27 -16.26 8.45
N LEU A 204 20.70 -15.09 8.77
CA LEU A 204 20.58 -13.97 7.84
C LEU A 204 21.93 -13.50 7.29
N LYS A 205 22.98 -13.53 8.11
CA LYS A 205 24.34 -13.14 7.68
C LYS A 205 24.98 -14.19 6.77
N LYS A 206 24.54 -15.45 6.83
CA LYS A 206 25.12 -16.58 6.09
C LYS A 206 24.40 -16.87 4.79
N THR A 207 23.12 -16.53 4.69
CA THR A 207 22.33 -16.89 3.51
C THR A 207 22.43 -15.84 2.41
N PHE A 208 22.50 -16.31 1.16
CA PHE A 208 22.45 -15.49 -0.05
C PHE A 208 21.11 -15.66 -0.79
N ASP A 209 20.24 -16.57 -0.32
CA ASP A 209 18.90 -16.80 -0.87
C ASP A 209 17.98 -15.67 -0.43
N ASP A 210 17.46 -14.90 -1.39
CA ASP A 210 16.61 -13.74 -1.14
C ASP A 210 15.23 -14.13 -0.58
N ALA A 211 14.65 -15.24 -1.02
CA ALA A 211 13.38 -15.74 -0.48
C ALA A 211 13.53 -16.12 1.01
N LYS A 212 14.64 -16.80 1.34
CA LYS A 212 14.98 -17.13 2.72
C LYS A 212 15.23 -15.87 3.56
N LYS A 213 15.96 -14.87 3.02
CA LYS A 213 16.18 -13.58 3.71
C LYS A 213 14.86 -12.88 4.03
N ILE A 214 13.93 -12.82 3.08
CA ILE A 214 12.62 -12.20 3.27
C ILE A 214 11.89 -12.90 4.41
N ARG A 215 11.81 -14.24 4.39
CA ARG A 215 11.19 -15.04 5.47
C ARG A 215 11.80 -14.76 6.83
N LEU A 216 13.13 -14.83 6.94
CA LEU A 216 13.84 -14.62 8.21
C LEU A 216 13.63 -13.20 8.76
N ASN A 217 13.56 -12.18 7.88
CA ASN A 217 13.26 -10.80 8.28
C ASN A 217 11.84 -10.65 8.81
N HIS A 218 10.84 -11.27 8.19
CA HIS A 218 9.48 -11.27 8.70
C HIS A 218 9.36 -12.02 10.04
N MET A 219 10.04 -13.15 10.19
CA MET A 219 10.12 -13.87 11.45
C MET A 219 10.71 -13.01 12.58
N LEU A 220 11.81 -12.28 12.34
CA LEU A 220 12.40 -11.38 13.34
C LEU A 220 11.41 -10.32 13.80
N LYS A 221 10.65 -9.73 12.89
CA LYS A 221 9.64 -8.71 13.22
C LYS A 221 8.51 -9.28 14.08
N VAL A 222 8.03 -10.49 13.76
CA VAL A 222 7.00 -11.18 14.55
C VAL A 222 7.53 -11.52 15.94
N LEU A 223 8.72 -12.13 16.05
CA LEU A 223 9.31 -12.52 17.34
C LEU A 223 9.58 -11.32 18.26
N SER A 224 9.91 -10.15 17.68
CA SER A 224 10.05 -8.92 18.47
C SER A 224 8.70 -8.48 19.07
N GLY A 225 7.59 -8.71 18.38
CA GLY A 225 6.24 -8.45 18.90
C GLY A 225 5.81 -9.40 20.00
N VAL A 226 6.21 -10.69 19.92
CA VAL A 226 5.89 -11.71 20.94
C VAL A 226 6.49 -11.37 22.31
N ASP A 227 7.70 -10.79 22.34
CA ASP A 227 8.37 -10.42 23.60
C ASP A 227 7.62 -9.30 24.36
N ASP A 228 7.01 -8.36 23.61
CA ASP A 228 6.27 -7.23 24.16
C ASP A 228 4.79 -7.52 24.43
N SER A 229 4.20 -8.55 23.80
CA SER A 229 2.74 -8.80 23.81
C SER A 229 2.18 -9.24 25.17
N LYS A 230 3.01 -9.63 26.13
CA LYS A 230 2.58 -10.08 27.46
C LYS A 230 1.88 -9.00 28.31
N GLN A 231 1.85 -7.74 27.85
CA GLN A 231 1.26 -6.61 28.59
C GLN A 231 0.24 -5.77 27.78
N VAL A 232 -0.07 -6.16 26.54
CA VAL A 232 -0.92 -5.33 25.67
C VAL A 232 -2.35 -5.86 25.67
N SER A 233 -3.28 -5.07 26.22
CA SER A 233 -4.72 -5.38 26.24
C SER A 233 -5.43 -5.15 24.90
N GLU A 234 -4.82 -4.35 24.02
CA GLU A 234 -5.39 -3.98 22.72
C GLU A 234 -4.29 -3.87 21.66
N ILE A 235 -4.51 -4.47 20.51
CA ILE A 235 -3.66 -4.29 19.33
C ILE A 235 -4.36 -3.33 18.38
N VAL A 236 -3.68 -2.23 18.04
CA VAL A 236 -4.18 -1.21 17.12
C VAL A 236 -3.26 -1.14 15.90
N TYR A 237 -3.84 -1.18 14.71
CA TYR A 237 -3.15 -0.92 13.46
C TYR A 237 -4.04 -0.11 12.52
N GLY A 238 -3.68 1.14 12.25
CA GLY A 238 -4.47 2.02 11.43
C GLY A 238 -3.90 3.43 11.37
N VAL A 239 -4.72 4.35 10.88
CA VAL A 239 -4.42 5.79 10.77
C VAL A 239 -5.61 6.62 11.21
N ASP A 240 -5.35 7.72 11.91
CA ASP A 240 -6.39 8.67 12.30
C ASP A 240 -6.65 9.74 11.22
N LYS A 241 -5.76 9.84 10.23
CA LYS A 241 -5.82 10.82 9.14
C LYS A 241 -5.76 10.13 7.78
N TYR A 242 -6.84 9.44 7.41
CA TYR A 242 -6.88 8.66 6.18
C TYR A 242 -6.75 9.49 4.91
N HIS A 243 -7.04 10.80 4.96
CA HIS A 243 -6.82 11.71 3.83
C HIS A 243 -5.37 11.69 3.30
N TYR A 244 -4.36 11.55 4.17
CA TYR A 244 -2.97 11.38 3.72
C TYR A 244 -2.72 10.07 2.96
N ILE A 245 -3.46 9.02 3.29
CA ILE A 245 -3.38 7.76 2.54
C ILE A 245 -4.02 7.95 1.16
N TYR A 246 -5.15 8.64 1.12
CA TYR A 246 -5.86 8.95 -0.12
C TYR A 246 -5.00 9.80 -1.07
N GLU A 247 -4.42 10.89 -0.60
CA GLU A 247 -3.48 11.73 -1.36
C GLU A 247 -2.33 10.89 -1.94
N ARG A 248 -1.75 9.99 -1.14
CA ARG A 248 -0.69 9.11 -1.60
C ARG A 248 -1.12 8.05 -2.59
N MET A 249 -2.35 7.56 -2.49
CA MET A 249 -2.89 6.66 -3.51
C MET A 249 -3.01 7.37 -4.85
N VAL A 250 -3.57 8.57 -4.86
CA VAL A 250 -3.70 9.39 -6.08
C VAL A 250 -2.32 9.67 -6.68
N ASP A 251 -1.36 10.10 -5.86
CA ASP A 251 0.01 10.36 -6.33
C ASP A 251 0.69 9.08 -6.84
N ALA A 252 0.57 7.96 -6.15
CA ALA A 252 1.19 6.72 -6.54
C ALA A 252 0.62 6.12 -7.83
N ILE A 253 -0.66 6.33 -8.08
CA ILE A 253 -1.35 5.82 -9.28
C ILE A 253 -1.12 6.77 -10.46
N PHE A 254 -1.31 8.08 -10.27
CA PHE A 254 -1.35 9.04 -11.38
C PHE A 254 -0.08 9.87 -11.53
N GLY A 255 0.70 10.05 -10.46
CA GLY A 255 1.93 10.86 -10.50
C GLY A 255 3.06 10.18 -11.29
N ASN A 256 3.82 10.97 -12.05
CA ASN A 256 5.04 10.51 -12.71
C ASN A 256 6.23 11.46 -12.54
N VAL A 257 6.03 12.59 -11.90
CA VAL A 257 7.08 13.56 -11.59
C VAL A 257 7.72 13.20 -10.26
N ILE A 258 8.99 12.80 -10.27
CA ILE A 258 9.72 12.36 -9.07
C ILE A 258 10.14 13.55 -8.20
N ASP A 259 10.70 14.59 -8.83
CA ASP A 259 11.07 15.84 -8.14
C ASP A 259 10.08 16.95 -8.50
N ILE A 260 9.13 17.17 -7.61
CA ILE A 260 8.13 18.23 -7.78
C ILE A 260 8.60 19.59 -7.27
N THR A 261 9.84 19.72 -6.78
CA THR A 261 10.32 20.94 -6.12
C THR A 261 10.29 22.14 -7.06
N ARG A 262 10.65 21.94 -8.31
CA ARG A 262 10.64 23.00 -9.34
C ARG A 262 9.23 23.45 -9.75
N TYR A 263 8.23 22.61 -9.50
CA TYR A 263 6.81 22.91 -9.76
C TYR A 263 6.13 23.64 -8.60
N ASN A 264 6.88 23.90 -7.51
CA ASN A 264 6.35 24.59 -6.35
C ASN A 264 6.38 26.10 -6.59
N PRO A 265 5.23 26.81 -6.58
CA PRO A 265 5.24 28.26 -6.54
C PRO A 265 5.87 28.75 -5.24
N ASN A 266 6.91 29.55 -5.36
CA ASN A 266 7.62 30.13 -4.23
C ASN A 266 7.27 31.61 -4.09
N ALA A 267 7.21 32.09 -2.86
CA ALA A 267 7.04 33.49 -2.54
C ALA A 267 8.19 33.96 -1.65
N SER A 268 8.60 35.20 -1.79
CA SER A 268 9.64 35.81 -0.99
C SER A 268 9.19 37.13 -0.38
N TRP A 269 9.69 37.41 0.79
CA TRP A 269 9.53 38.70 1.46
C TRP A 269 10.78 39.54 1.23
N PHE A 270 10.56 40.77 0.82
CA PHE A 270 11.61 41.78 0.75
C PHE A 270 11.45 42.72 1.92
N ILE A 271 12.31 42.56 2.92
CA ILE A 271 12.24 43.31 4.17
C ILE A 271 13.25 44.43 4.13
N MET A 272 12.78 45.70 4.25
CA MET A 272 13.64 46.89 4.25
C MET A 272 14.53 46.88 5.49
N GLN A 273 15.83 47.07 5.28
CA GLN A 273 16.84 47.26 6.30
C GLN A 273 17.48 48.65 6.12
N GLY A 274 16.91 49.67 6.76
CA GLY A 274 17.32 51.04 6.52
C GLY A 274 16.79 51.61 5.18
N SER A 275 17.27 52.80 4.79
CA SER A 275 16.70 53.54 3.65
C SER A 275 17.09 53.02 2.25
N ALA A 276 18.00 52.07 2.13
CA ALA A 276 18.56 51.63 0.84
C ALA A 276 18.85 50.15 0.67
N SER A 277 18.56 49.29 1.62
CA SER A 277 18.84 47.86 1.53
C SER A 277 17.63 46.97 1.87
N TYR A 278 17.52 45.86 1.15
CA TYR A 278 16.48 44.85 1.40
C TYR A 278 17.12 43.53 1.75
N LYS A 279 16.48 42.84 2.68
CA LYS A 279 16.78 41.43 2.99
C LYS A 279 15.66 40.57 2.43
N GLU A 280 16.03 39.67 1.55
CA GLU A 280 15.10 38.66 1.07
C GLU A 280 14.90 37.55 2.13
N LYS A 281 13.66 37.16 2.34
CA LYS A 281 13.28 36.01 3.16
C LYS A 281 12.31 35.16 2.37
N GLU A 282 12.68 33.92 2.10
CA GLU A 282 11.78 32.95 1.50
C GLU A 282 10.57 32.68 2.41
N ALA A 283 9.39 32.72 1.84
CA ALA A 283 8.16 32.24 2.46
C ALA A 283 8.01 30.74 2.22
N SER A 284 7.06 30.13 2.91
CA SER A 284 6.70 28.73 2.62
C SER A 284 6.17 28.59 1.19
N SER A 285 6.72 27.66 0.44
CA SER A 285 6.23 27.34 -0.90
C SER A 285 4.91 26.59 -0.86
N LEU A 286 4.04 26.84 -1.83
CA LEU A 286 2.91 25.98 -2.11
C LEU A 286 3.42 24.70 -2.79
N ARG A 287 2.84 23.56 -2.45
CA ARG A 287 3.22 22.26 -3.03
C ARG A 287 2.00 21.63 -3.70
N PRO A 288 2.04 21.42 -5.02
CA PRO A 288 1.04 20.59 -5.68
C PRO A 288 1.18 19.15 -5.20
N ASP A 289 0.05 18.44 -5.01
CA ASP A 289 0.06 17.08 -4.48
C ASP A 289 0.56 16.08 -5.51
N THR A 290 0.01 16.14 -6.73
CA THR A 290 0.32 15.20 -7.81
C THR A 290 0.49 15.93 -9.11
N ILE A 291 1.60 15.70 -9.81
CA ILE A 291 1.85 16.25 -11.14
C ILE A 291 2.17 15.10 -12.09
N ARG A 292 1.52 15.15 -13.24
CA ARG A 292 1.80 14.28 -14.36
C ARG A 292 2.05 15.09 -15.62
N ILE A 293 3.09 14.80 -16.35
CA ILE A 293 3.38 15.36 -17.65
C ILE A 293 3.22 14.25 -18.68
N ASP A 294 2.28 14.46 -19.59
CA ASP A 294 2.11 13.61 -20.76
C ASP A 294 2.91 14.22 -21.96
N PRO A 295 3.61 13.45 -22.79
CA PRO A 295 3.39 12.04 -22.90
C PRO A 295 4.38 11.21 -22.10
N TYR A 296 3.89 10.29 -21.32
CA TYR A 296 4.65 9.05 -21.31
C TYR A 296 4.70 8.63 -22.78
N PRO A 297 5.85 8.41 -23.38
CA PRO A 297 5.86 7.90 -24.72
C PRO A 297 5.00 6.64 -24.68
N LYS A 298 3.81 6.68 -25.27
CA LYS A 298 3.14 5.48 -25.74
C LYS A 298 4.14 4.92 -26.70
N THR A 299 5.02 4.07 -26.20
CA THR A 299 6.02 3.36 -26.96
C THR A 299 5.25 2.67 -28.08
N TYR A 300 5.18 3.20 -29.24
CA TYR A 300 4.81 2.59 -30.52
C TYR A 300 3.86 3.36 -31.43
N LEU A 301 3.46 4.58 -31.15
CA LEU A 301 2.89 5.39 -32.20
C LEU A 301 3.50 6.79 -32.15
N PHE A 302 4.22 7.11 -33.18
CA PHE A 302 4.68 8.46 -33.53
C PHE A 302 3.47 9.35 -33.84
N ASP A 303 2.60 9.54 -32.88
CA ASP A 303 1.69 10.66 -32.96
C ASP A 303 2.19 11.69 -31.97
N SER A 304 2.43 12.87 -32.47
CA SER A 304 2.82 14.07 -31.76
C SER A 304 1.85 14.32 -30.61
N THR A 305 2.09 13.61 -29.54
CA THR A 305 1.29 13.60 -28.34
C THR A 305 1.22 15.02 -27.78
N THR A 306 0.02 15.44 -27.49
CA THR A 306 -0.28 16.67 -26.76
C THR A 306 0.59 16.70 -25.53
N LYS A 307 1.58 17.58 -25.50
CA LYS A 307 2.43 17.82 -24.32
C LYS A 307 1.59 18.50 -23.26
N THR A 308 0.84 17.70 -22.51
CA THR A 308 -0.13 18.15 -21.52
C THR A 308 0.38 17.85 -20.11
N ALA A 309 0.27 18.81 -19.21
CA ALA A 309 0.51 18.63 -17.79
C ALA A 309 -0.83 18.51 -17.05
N TYR A 310 -0.94 17.50 -16.19
CA TYR A 310 -2.09 17.29 -15.33
C TYR A 310 -1.67 17.57 -13.88
N VAL A 311 -2.32 18.55 -13.25
CA VAL A 311 -2.09 18.91 -11.85
C VAL A 311 -3.29 18.44 -11.05
N LEU A 312 -3.10 17.35 -10.30
CA LEU A 312 -4.16 16.69 -9.54
C LEU A 312 -4.00 17.03 -8.05
N ASP A 313 -5.09 17.44 -7.44
CA ASP A 313 -5.16 17.72 -6.00
C ASP A 313 -6.21 16.78 -5.38
N ALA A 314 -5.73 15.82 -4.61
CA ALA A 314 -6.57 14.84 -3.94
C ALA A 314 -7.25 15.48 -2.74
N LYS A 315 -8.58 15.55 -2.76
CA LYS A 315 -9.40 16.11 -1.68
C LYS A 315 -10.28 15.04 -1.08
N PHE A 316 -9.90 14.56 0.12
CA PHE A 316 -10.69 13.56 0.85
C PHE A 316 -11.90 14.22 1.53
N TYR A 317 -12.77 14.83 0.72
CA TYR A 317 -13.97 15.51 1.13
C TYR A 317 -15.20 14.63 0.95
N ARG A 318 -16.28 14.93 1.65
CA ARG A 318 -17.47 14.07 1.76
C ARG A 318 -18.47 14.20 0.60
N TYR A 319 -18.26 15.14 -0.31
CA TYR A 319 -19.23 15.41 -1.39
C TYR A 319 -19.66 14.15 -2.15
N GLY A 320 -18.72 13.29 -2.51
CA GLY A 320 -19.03 12.03 -3.21
C GLY A 320 -19.87 11.02 -2.40
N THR A 321 -20.02 11.25 -1.09
CA THR A 321 -20.84 10.43 -0.19
C THR A 321 -22.15 11.12 0.18
N THR A 322 -22.13 12.45 0.37
CA THR A 322 -23.27 13.21 0.88
C THR A 322 -24.07 13.91 -0.20
N GLY A 323 -23.45 14.26 -1.34
CA GLY A 323 -24.04 15.13 -2.36
C GLY A 323 -24.22 16.59 -1.89
N ASN A 324 -23.77 16.93 -0.68
CA ASN A 324 -23.91 18.28 -0.14
C ASN A 324 -22.84 19.21 -0.73
N GLN A 325 -23.27 20.34 -1.28
CA GLN A 325 -22.38 21.34 -1.90
C GLN A 325 -21.42 21.96 -0.90
N ASP A 326 -21.74 22.01 0.39
CA ASP A 326 -20.85 22.50 1.45
C ASP A 326 -19.65 21.57 1.68
N ASP A 327 -19.70 20.34 1.19
CA ASP A 327 -18.62 19.37 1.22
C ASP A 327 -17.68 19.45 -0.01
N LEU A 328 -17.80 20.50 -0.85
CA LEU A 328 -16.89 20.76 -1.98
C LEU A 328 -15.63 21.53 -1.53
N PRO A 329 -14.53 21.46 -2.30
CA PRO A 329 -13.35 22.26 -2.05
C PRO A 329 -13.65 23.76 -2.09
N GLU A 330 -13.21 24.48 -1.06
CA GLU A 330 -13.41 25.91 -0.90
C GLU A 330 -12.57 26.75 -1.88
N THR A 331 -12.89 28.06 -1.95
CA THR A 331 -12.22 29.08 -2.78
C THR A 331 -10.69 29.05 -2.64
N THR A 332 -10.16 28.85 -1.43
CA THR A 332 -8.71 28.77 -1.19
C THR A 332 -8.05 27.59 -1.91
N SER A 333 -8.73 26.46 -2.00
CA SER A 333 -8.26 25.28 -2.74
C SER A 333 -8.27 25.54 -4.25
N ILE A 334 -9.33 26.16 -4.76
CA ILE A 334 -9.45 26.56 -6.17
C ILE A 334 -8.31 27.52 -6.55
N GLN A 335 -8.06 28.53 -5.70
CA GLN A 335 -7.00 29.51 -5.93
C GLN A 335 -5.61 28.86 -5.94
N LYS A 336 -5.33 27.96 -5.00
CA LYS A 336 -4.05 27.22 -4.99
C LYS A 336 -3.85 26.44 -6.28
N GLN A 337 -4.88 25.75 -6.74
CA GLN A 337 -4.83 24.93 -7.93
C GLN A 337 -4.55 25.76 -9.19
N ILE A 338 -5.21 26.92 -9.31
CA ILE A 338 -4.95 27.89 -10.38
C ILE A 338 -3.50 28.42 -10.30
N THR A 339 -3.01 28.70 -9.09
CA THR A 339 -1.63 29.17 -8.89
C THR A 339 -0.60 28.14 -9.35
N TYR A 340 -0.82 26.85 -9.12
CA TYR A 340 0.06 25.78 -9.62
C TYR A 340 0.12 25.76 -11.15
N ALA A 341 -1.03 25.79 -11.81
CA ALA A 341 -1.07 25.81 -13.28
C ALA A 341 -0.39 27.07 -13.87
N THR A 342 -0.65 28.21 -13.27
CA THR A 342 -0.02 29.48 -13.71
C THR A 342 1.50 29.39 -13.56
N HIS A 343 1.99 28.87 -12.45
CA HIS A 343 3.44 28.69 -12.23
C HIS A 343 4.05 27.76 -13.27
N ILE A 344 3.42 26.62 -13.55
CA ILE A 344 3.90 25.67 -14.56
C ILE A 344 3.90 26.34 -15.94
N LYS A 345 2.84 27.03 -16.29
CA LYS A 345 2.73 27.73 -17.58
C LYS A 345 3.81 28.80 -17.77
N THR A 346 4.08 29.59 -16.75
CA THR A 346 5.00 30.75 -16.85
C THR A 346 6.45 30.38 -16.66
N ASN A 347 6.75 29.41 -15.77
CA ASN A 347 8.12 29.16 -15.33
C ASN A 347 8.70 27.84 -15.87
N ILE A 348 7.84 26.87 -16.22
CA ILE A 348 8.30 25.55 -16.64
C ILE A 348 8.08 25.31 -18.13
N ALA A 349 6.87 25.56 -18.64
CA ALA A 349 6.48 25.26 -20.01
C ALA A 349 7.32 25.99 -21.05
N GLN A 350 7.76 27.21 -20.74
CA GLN A 350 8.55 28.04 -21.65
C GLN A 350 10.04 27.69 -21.68
N GLN A 351 10.55 27.04 -20.65
CA GLN A 351 12.00 26.88 -20.45
C GLN A 351 12.54 25.51 -20.86
N GLU A 352 11.85 24.40 -20.60
CA GLU A 352 12.48 23.08 -20.68
C GLU A 352 11.63 21.93 -21.25
N GLU A 353 10.31 21.95 -21.11
CA GLU A 353 9.48 20.75 -21.33
C GLU A 353 8.50 20.87 -22.48
N ASN A 354 8.42 22.04 -23.11
CA ASN A 354 7.53 22.27 -24.25
C ASN A 354 6.07 21.85 -23.96
N ILE A 355 5.60 22.14 -22.73
CA ILE A 355 4.23 21.85 -22.28
C ILE A 355 3.28 22.78 -23.06
N GLN A 356 2.31 22.21 -23.76
CA GLN A 356 1.37 22.93 -24.59
C GLN A 356 0.04 23.21 -23.90
N SER A 357 -0.42 22.29 -23.06
CA SER A 357 -1.65 22.44 -22.29
C SER A 357 -1.49 22.01 -20.84
N ILE A 358 -2.34 22.55 -19.97
CA ILE A 358 -2.33 22.24 -18.54
C ILE A 358 -3.77 22.02 -18.09
N HIS A 359 -4.03 20.86 -17.48
CA HIS A 359 -5.31 20.54 -16.89
C HIS A 359 -5.20 20.46 -15.36
N ASN A 360 -6.04 21.23 -14.69
CA ASN A 360 -6.18 21.19 -13.24
C ASN A 360 -7.37 20.35 -12.84
N ALA A 361 -7.21 19.53 -11.84
CA ALA A 361 -8.33 18.75 -11.33
C ALA A 361 -8.26 18.46 -9.83
N PHE A 362 -9.41 18.49 -9.17
CA PHE A 362 -9.63 17.87 -7.88
C PHE A 362 -10.04 16.42 -8.08
N VAL A 363 -9.53 15.53 -7.20
CA VAL A 363 -9.91 14.12 -7.15
C VAL A 363 -10.56 13.87 -5.80
N LEU A 364 -11.88 13.59 -5.80
CA LEU A 364 -12.67 13.37 -4.60
C LEU A 364 -13.08 11.91 -4.46
N PRO A 365 -13.14 11.37 -3.23
CA PRO A 365 -13.60 10.02 -2.98
C PRO A 365 -15.10 9.87 -3.21
N TYR A 366 -15.51 8.72 -3.71
CA TYR A 366 -16.88 8.42 -4.06
C TYR A 366 -17.14 6.91 -3.92
N ASN A 367 -18.40 6.55 -3.75
CA ASN A 367 -18.87 5.17 -3.76
C ASN A 367 -19.78 4.96 -4.97
N LYS A 368 -19.32 4.21 -5.98
CA LYS A 368 -20.06 3.96 -7.22
C LYS A 368 -21.36 3.19 -7.01
N ASN A 369 -21.47 2.39 -5.96
CA ASN A 369 -22.66 1.61 -5.65
C ASN A 369 -23.74 2.46 -4.97
N ASN A 370 -23.38 3.61 -4.39
CA ASN A 370 -24.31 4.60 -3.85
C ASN A 370 -24.41 5.78 -4.84
N ASN A 371 -25.04 5.52 -5.99
CA ASN A 371 -25.13 6.52 -7.07
C ASN A 371 -26.20 7.58 -6.77
N MET A 372 -25.88 8.53 -5.88
CA MET A 372 -26.73 9.67 -5.54
C MET A 372 -26.92 10.65 -6.69
N PHE A 373 -25.99 10.64 -7.66
CA PHE A 373 -25.92 11.64 -8.72
C PHE A 373 -26.67 11.26 -9.99
N GLY A 374 -27.28 10.07 -10.04
CA GLY A 374 -28.07 9.61 -11.18
C GLY A 374 -27.24 9.36 -12.45
N PHE A 375 -25.93 9.29 -12.38
CA PHE A 375 -25.08 8.89 -13.49
C PHE A 375 -25.29 7.42 -13.85
N SER A 376 -25.12 7.06 -15.10
CA SER A 376 -25.26 5.68 -15.55
C SER A 376 -24.35 4.75 -14.77
N ASN A 377 -24.94 3.65 -14.29
CA ASN A 377 -24.35 2.72 -13.33
C ASN A 377 -22.94 2.24 -13.72
N ASN A 378 -22.09 2.08 -12.70
CA ASN A 378 -20.79 1.39 -12.73
C ASN A 378 -19.58 2.17 -13.29
N LEU A 379 -19.64 3.50 -13.36
CA LEU A 379 -18.45 4.28 -13.64
C LEU A 379 -17.53 4.35 -12.42
N GLU A 380 -16.27 4.00 -12.61
CA GLU A 380 -15.24 4.07 -11.56
C GLU A 380 -14.73 5.50 -11.36
N TYR A 381 -14.94 6.36 -12.37
CA TYR A 381 -14.69 7.79 -12.32
C TYR A 381 -15.84 8.55 -12.91
N ILE A 382 -16.09 9.74 -12.37
CA ILE A 382 -17.08 10.66 -12.88
C ILE A 382 -16.47 12.04 -12.89
N VAL A 383 -16.41 12.68 -14.06
CA VAL A 383 -16.18 14.13 -14.15
C VAL A 383 -17.52 14.79 -13.92
N PHE A 384 -17.68 15.50 -12.81
CA PHE A 384 -19.01 16.00 -12.42
C PHE A 384 -19.13 17.52 -12.41
N SER A 385 -18.02 18.24 -12.30
CA SER A 385 -18.08 19.71 -12.20
C SER A 385 -16.78 20.38 -12.63
N LYS A 386 -16.88 21.68 -12.80
CA LYS A 386 -15.73 22.58 -12.93
C LYS A 386 -15.89 23.78 -12.02
N ALA A 387 -14.78 24.28 -11.50
CA ALA A 387 -14.70 25.52 -10.76
C ALA A 387 -13.79 26.49 -11.49
N ASN A 388 -14.10 27.79 -11.43
CA ASN A 388 -13.23 28.82 -11.92
C ASN A 388 -13.27 30.05 -11.00
N TRP A 389 -12.31 30.93 -11.17
CA TRP A 389 -12.33 32.21 -10.50
C TRP A 389 -13.28 33.14 -11.22
N VAL A 390 -14.21 33.78 -10.49
CA VAL A 390 -15.19 34.70 -11.08
C VAL A 390 -14.46 35.85 -11.80
N GLY A 391 -14.74 36.04 -13.10
CA GLY A 391 -14.14 37.07 -13.93
C GLY A 391 -12.87 36.70 -14.69
N GLN A 392 -12.32 35.48 -14.49
CA GLN A 392 -11.24 34.95 -15.34
C GLN A 392 -11.79 34.04 -16.44
N GLN A 393 -11.52 34.38 -17.69
CA GLN A 393 -11.83 33.54 -18.84
C GLN A 393 -10.61 32.64 -19.14
N SER A 394 -10.86 31.39 -19.42
CA SER A 394 -10.01 30.35 -20.02
C SER A 394 -8.87 29.73 -19.21
N ASP A 395 -8.06 30.43 -18.43
CA ASP A 395 -6.83 29.83 -17.83
C ASP A 395 -6.96 29.38 -16.37
N GLY A 396 -8.13 29.51 -15.76
CA GLY A 396 -8.35 29.26 -14.34
C GLY A 396 -9.38 28.17 -14.05
N VAL A 397 -9.63 27.24 -14.99
CA VAL A 397 -10.60 26.16 -14.77
C VAL A 397 -9.97 25.04 -13.99
N VAL A 398 -10.66 24.60 -12.95
CA VAL A 398 -10.32 23.40 -12.17
C VAL A 398 -11.46 22.40 -12.32
N HIS A 399 -11.17 21.25 -12.91
CA HIS A 399 -12.13 20.18 -13.05
C HIS A 399 -12.27 19.43 -11.71
N ALA A 400 -13.35 18.70 -11.50
CA ALA A 400 -13.51 17.87 -10.34
C ALA A 400 -14.02 16.48 -10.73
N PHE A 401 -13.34 15.48 -10.20
CA PHE A 401 -13.58 14.05 -10.45
C PHE A 401 -14.04 13.37 -9.18
N LEU A 402 -15.09 12.57 -9.30
CA LEU A 402 -15.45 11.58 -8.30
C LEU A 402 -14.79 10.25 -8.68
N MET A 403 -13.99 9.69 -7.78
CA MET A 403 -13.27 8.43 -8.01
C MET A 403 -13.70 7.39 -6.99
N ASP A 404 -14.06 6.19 -7.48
CA ASP A 404 -14.50 5.13 -6.59
C ASP A 404 -13.36 4.70 -5.67
N THR A 405 -13.58 4.88 -4.36
CA THR A 405 -12.56 4.61 -3.33
C THR A 405 -12.16 3.13 -3.30
N LYS A 406 -13.11 2.23 -3.55
CA LYS A 406 -12.84 0.79 -3.59
C LYS A 406 -11.95 0.43 -4.77
N HIS A 407 -12.21 1.00 -5.94
CA HIS A 407 -11.38 0.82 -7.12
C HIS A 407 -9.96 1.35 -6.88
N LEU A 408 -9.83 2.58 -6.37
CA LEU A 408 -8.53 3.20 -6.09
C LEU A 408 -7.67 2.38 -5.11
N ILE A 409 -8.27 1.91 -4.01
CA ILE A 409 -7.62 1.04 -3.04
C ILE A 409 -7.16 -0.27 -3.68
N SER A 410 -8.02 -0.90 -4.47
CA SER A 410 -7.70 -2.16 -5.15
C SER A 410 -6.57 -1.99 -6.16
N SER A 411 -6.62 -0.97 -7.01
CA SER A 411 -5.59 -0.67 -8.01
C SER A 411 -4.23 -0.45 -7.35
N TRP A 412 -4.16 0.36 -6.30
CA TRP A 412 -2.90 0.59 -5.60
C TRP A 412 -2.39 -0.64 -4.85
N SER A 413 -3.27 -1.34 -4.15
CA SER A 413 -2.92 -2.57 -3.41
C SER A 413 -2.35 -3.66 -4.33
N GLN A 414 -2.85 -3.76 -5.56
CA GLN A 414 -2.46 -4.78 -6.53
C GLN A 414 -1.35 -4.32 -7.49
N GLY A 415 -1.05 -3.02 -7.53
CA GLY A 415 -0.06 -2.44 -8.44
C GLY A 415 -0.49 -2.41 -9.92
N ASN A 416 -1.79 -2.45 -10.19
CA ASN A 416 -2.37 -2.47 -11.54
C ASN A 416 -2.96 -1.09 -11.91
N CYS A 417 -2.08 -0.10 -12.13
CA CYS A 417 -2.49 1.29 -12.26
C CYS A 417 -2.45 1.82 -13.71
N LYS A 418 -1.95 1.06 -14.68
CA LYS A 418 -1.74 1.57 -16.05
C LYS A 418 -3.04 1.92 -16.74
N ASP A 419 -4.03 1.03 -16.68
CA ASP A 419 -5.33 1.24 -17.33
C ASP A 419 -6.08 2.43 -16.70
N ASP A 420 -5.88 2.66 -15.40
CA ASP A 420 -6.47 3.80 -14.68
C ASP A 420 -5.93 5.14 -15.19
N ILE A 421 -4.63 5.20 -15.48
CA ILE A 421 -3.99 6.40 -16.01
C ILE A 421 -4.53 6.73 -17.40
N ASP A 422 -4.52 5.76 -18.31
CA ASP A 422 -4.95 5.96 -19.69
C ASP A 422 -6.43 6.37 -19.74
N LYS A 423 -7.25 5.77 -18.90
CA LYS A 423 -8.68 6.10 -18.78
C LYS A 423 -8.89 7.50 -18.22
N LEU A 424 -8.21 7.88 -17.13
CA LEU A 424 -8.34 9.21 -16.55
C LEU A 424 -7.95 10.31 -17.56
N ILE A 425 -6.85 10.11 -18.28
CA ILE A 425 -6.40 11.06 -19.32
C ILE A 425 -7.45 11.19 -20.41
N SER A 426 -7.94 10.06 -20.92
CA SER A 426 -8.99 10.04 -21.97
C SER A 426 -10.26 10.75 -21.51
N ASP A 427 -10.70 10.50 -20.28
CA ASP A 427 -11.91 11.10 -19.71
C ASP A 427 -11.77 12.61 -19.53
N ILE A 428 -10.59 13.09 -19.09
CA ILE A 428 -10.29 14.53 -18.98
C ILE A 428 -10.34 15.19 -20.36
N GLU A 429 -9.66 14.63 -21.34
CA GLU A 429 -9.59 15.17 -22.71
C GLU A 429 -10.98 15.19 -23.38
N GLU A 430 -11.76 14.13 -23.23
CA GLU A 430 -13.13 14.07 -23.74
C GLU A 430 -14.02 15.10 -23.07
N TYR A 431 -13.93 15.22 -21.74
CA TYR A 431 -14.71 16.20 -21.00
C TYR A 431 -14.37 17.63 -21.42
N VAL A 432 -13.09 17.96 -21.52
CA VAL A 432 -12.64 19.29 -21.97
C VAL A 432 -13.17 19.60 -23.37
N LYS A 433 -13.06 18.66 -24.33
CA LYS A 433 -13.59 18.82 -25.68
C LYS A 433 -15.09 19.11 -25.72
N ASN A 434 -15.87 18.37 -24.92
CA ASN A 434 -17.33 18.43 -24.97
C ASN A 434 -17.90 19.63 -24.18
N HIS A 435 -17.16 20.17 -23.23
CA HIS A 435 -17.64 21.18 -22.29
C HIS A 435 -16.86 22.51 -22.35
N ASP A 436 -16.00 22.69 -23.35
CA ASP A 436 -15.32 23.99 -23.63
C ASP A 436 -16.34 25.10 -23.94
N SER A 437 -17.55 24.70 -24.35
CA SER A 437 -18.68 25.63 -24.60
C SER A 437 -19.49 25.96 -23.35
N TRP A 438 -19.12 25.53 -22.16
CA TRP A 438 -19.76 25.97 -20.92
C TRP A 438 -19.44 27.45 -20.67
N LYS A 439 -20.01 28.26 -21.50
CA LYS A 439 -20.15 29.68 -21.25
C LYS A 439 -21.06 29.84 -20.06
N SER A 440 -20.50 30.45 -19.02
CA SER A 440 -21.20 31.12 -17.91
C SER A 440 -22.69 30.78 -17.79
N ILE A 441 -23.05 30.01 -16.78
CA ILE A 441 -24.38 30.17 -16.18
C ILE A 441 -24.39 31.49 -15.42
#